data_614e51760d40bcfcd8d0456b6c74bed9
#
_entry.id   614e51760d40bcfcd8d0456b6c74bed9
#
_cell.length_a   1.000
_cell.length_b   1.000
_cell.length_c   1.000
_cell.angle_alpha   90.00
_cell.angle_beta   90.00
_cell.angle_gamma   90.00
#
_symmetry.space_group_name_H-M   'P 1'
#
loop_
_entity.id
_entity.type
_entity.pdbx_description
1 polymer ?
#
loop_
_entity_poly.entity_id
_entity_poly.type
_entity_poly.pdbx_seq_one_letter_code
_entity_poly.pdbx_strand_id
1 'polypeptide(L)'
;MSLGRQRFSLAHELYHLFFDKDQSSTICSSKIVGENENERKADKFASYFLAPPTALYEAIQKRKSLTGKPLSLGDVIRLEQHFGISHQAMLVRLSEEKEISAEDIDSMQSGIISAAARLGFDVSLYKPSPDDKKIQVLGHYICQADNLLQADIISIGKYEELLLDAFRDDIVFGDEEEGGDAID
;
A
#
# COMPACT_ATOMS: atom_id res chain seq x y z
N MET A 1 -2.03 -5.24 7.84
CA MET A 1 -1.16 -4.09 7.43
C MET A 1 -2.07 -2.94 7.01
N SER A 2 -1.74 -1.66 7.35
CA SER A 2 -2.54 -0.49 6.93
C SER A 2 -2.40 -0.20 5.44
N LEU A 3 -3.41 0.45 4.83
CA LEU A 3 -3.42 0.74 3.40
C LEU A 3 -2.22 1.57 2.94
N GLY A 4 -1.81 2.58 3.74
CA GLY A 4 -0.63 3.39 3.41
C GLY A 4 0.67 2.58 3.40
N ARG A 5 0.79 1.58 4.26
CA ARG A 5 1.93 0.67 4.29
C ARG A 5 1.89 -0.33 3.14
N GLN A 6 0.70 -0.83 2.77
CA GLN A 6 0.53 -1.70 1.61
C GLN A 6 0.99 -1.00 0.32
N ARG A 7 0.56 0.24 0.11
CA ARG A 7 0.97 1.02 -1.06
C ARG A 7 2.47 1.25 -1.12
N PHE A 8 3.09 1.55 0.04
CA PHE A 8 4.53 1.73 0.11
C PHE A 8 5.27 0.43 -0.23
N SER A 9 4.86 -0.70 0.36
CA SER A 9 5.45 -2.01 0.05
C SER A 9 5.29 -2.37 -1.44
N LEU A 10 4.11 -2.14 -2.03
CA LEU A 10 3.90 -2.38 -3.46
C LEU A 10 4.82 -1.53 -4.35
N ALA A 11 5.00 -0.26 -4.01
CA ALA A 11 5.92 0.61 -4.75
C ALA A 11 7.38 0.20 -4.57
N HIS A 12 7.75 -0.29 -3.38
CA HIS A 12 9.07 -0.87 -3.09
C HIS A 12 9.33 -2.11 -3.96
N GLU A 13 8.40 -3.07 -3.96
CA GLU A 13 8.51 -4.28 -4.81
C GLU A 13 8.54 -3.94 -6.31
N LEU A 14 7.85 -2.88 -6.71
CA LEU A 14 7.88 -2.41 -8.10
C LEU A 14 9.30 -2.00 -8.53
N TYR A 15 10.08 -1.40 -7.62
CA TYR A 15 11.50 -1.10 -7.89
C TYR A 15 12.28 -2.38 -8.19
N HIS A 16 12.15 -3.40 -7.36
CA HIS A 16 12.84 -4.68 -7.57
C HIS A 16 12.42 -5.33 -8.90
N LEU A 17 11.15 -5.32 -9.21
CA LEU A 17 10.63 -5.86 -10.46
C LEU A 17 11.25 -5.22 -11.71
N PHE A 18 11.48 -3.90 -11.70
CA PHE A 18 11.99 -3.19 -12.87
C PHE A 18 13.51 -3.04 -12.91
N PHE A 19 14.17 -3.01 -11.77
CA PHE A 19 15.59 -2.63 -11.68
C PHE A 19 16.52 -3.73 -11.19
N ASP A 20 16.02 -4.74 -10.46
CA ASP A 20 16.84 -5.87 -9.99
C ASP A 20 16.73 -7.05 -10.97
N LYS A 21 17.47 -6.96 -12.07
CA LYS A 21 17.44 -7.98 -13.13
C LYS A 21 18.04 -9.34 -12.77
N ASP A 22 18.81 -9.42 -11.69
CA ASP A 22 19.61 -10.59 -11.36
C ASP A 22 19.16 -11.37 -10.11
N GLN A 23 18.06 -10.98 -9.47
CA GLN A 23 17.53 -11.70 -8.31
C GLN A 23 16.24 -12.45 -8.69
N SER A 24 16.40 -13.73 -9.06
CA SER A 24 15.31 -14.69 -9.02
C SER A 24 14.70 -14.67 -7.62
N SER A 25 13.49 -14.10 -7.51
CA SER A 25 12.51 -14.22 -6.41
C SER A 25 13.12 -14.43 -5.00
N THR A 26 13.77 -13.42 -4.46
CA THR A 26 14.04 -13.41 -3.02
C THR A 26 12.86 -12.70 -2.37
N ILE A 27 11.95 -13.48 -1.78
CA ILE A 27 10.94 -12.95 -0.87
C ILE A 27 11.70 -12.12 0.18
N CYS A 28 11.36 -10.84 0.33
CA CYS A 28 11.92 -9.95 1.34
C CYS A 28 11.80 -10.61 2.72
N SER A 29 12.84 -11.34 3.13
CA SER A 29 12.88 -11.89 4.48
C SER A 29 13.30 -10.75 5.40
N SER A 30 12.53 -10.50 6.43
CA SER A 30 12.71 -9.49 7.49
C SER A 30 13.98 -9.74 8.36
N LYS A 31 15.06 -10.23 7.77
CA LYS A 31 16.34 -10.38 8.46
C LYS A 31 17.22 -9.18 8.19
N ILE A 32 17.25 -8.30 9.17
CA ILE A 32 18.24 -7.25 9.37
C ILE A 32 19.64 -7.87 9.37
N VAL A 33 20.27 -7.90 8.20
CA VAL A 33 21.74 -8.08 8.11
C VAL A 33 22.23 -7.21 6.94
N GLY A 34 22.74 -6.03 7.28
CA GLY A 34 23.37 -5.09 6.35
C GLY A 34 22.36 -4.39 5.45
N GLU A 35 22.21 -3.07 5.63
CA GLU A 35 21.40 -2.27 4.70
C GLU A 35 21.93 -2.47 3.29
N ASN A 36 21.26 -3.30 2.53
CA ASN A 36 21.55 -3.50 1.14
C ASN A 36 21.26 -2.17 0.40
N GLU A 37 22.21 -1.71 -0.39
CA GLU A 37 22.05 -0.47 -1.18
C GLU A 37 20.82 -0.51 -2.06
N ASN A 38 20.43 -1.68 -2.55
CA ASN A 38 19.24 -1.87 -3.35
C ASN A 38 17.96 -1.64 -2.55
N GLU A 39 17.88 -2.09 -1.30
CA GLU A 39 16.74 -1.84 -0.41
C GLU A 39 16.54 -0.34 -0.16
N ARG A 40 17.64 0.39 0.09
CA ARG A 40 17.59 1.85 0.22
C ARG A 40 17.12 2.54 -1.06
N LYS A 41 17.54 2.04 -2.23
CA LYS A 41 17.06 2.55 -3.51
C LYS A 41 15.59 2.26 -3.72
N ALA A 42 15.12 1.07 -3.34
CA ALA A 42 13.72 0.68 -3.41
C ALA A 42 12.85 1.53 -2.48
N ASP A 43 13.27 1.77 -1.24
CA ASP A 43 12.58 2.67 -0.31
C ASP A 43 12.51 4.10 -0.84
N LYS A 44 13.63 4.59 -1.37
CA LYS A 44 13.69 5.92 -1.97
C LYS A 44 12.78 6.03 -3.19
N PHE A 45 12.82 5.04 -4.06
CA PHE A 45 11.93 4.96 -5.21
C PHE A 45 10.46 4.97 -4.78
N ALA A 46 10.08 4.12 -3.82
CA ALA A 46 8.71 4.07 -3.30
C ALA A 46 8.24 5.42 -2.76
N SER A 47 9.09 6.08 -1.99
CA SER A 47 8.81 7.42 -1.44
C SER A 47 8.58 8.47 -2.53
N TYR A 48 9.43 8.49 -3.56
CA TYR A 48 9.35 9.46 -4.66
C TYR A 48 8.25 9.11 -5.68
N PHE A 49 7.96 7.83 -5.86
CA PHE A 49 6.88 7.35 -6.71
C PHE A 49 5.51 7.72 -6.15
N LEU A 50 5.31 7.51 -4.85
CA LEU A 50 4.04 7.83 -4.19
C LEU A 50 3.86 9.34 -3.95
N ALA A 51 4.93 10.07 -3.64
CA ALA A 51 4.90 11.51 -3.44
C ALA A 51 5.98 12.19 -4.31
N PRO A 52 5.69 12.41 -5.61
CA PRO A 52 6.63 13.03 -6.53
C PRO A 52 7.07 14.41 -6.05
N PRO A 53 8.36 14.78 -6.18
CA PRO A 53 8.93 16.00 -5.58
C PRO A 53 8.17 17.27 -5.93
N THR A 54 7.86 17.48 -7.19
CA THR A 54 7.15 18.68 -7.64
C THR A 54 5.75 18.76 -7.03
N ALA A 55 4.99 17.65 -7.08
CA ALA A 55 3.63 17.60 -6.53
C ALA A 55 3.63 17.78 -5.01
N LEU A 56 4.60 17.16 -4.31
CA LEU A 56 4.75 17.32 -2.87
C LEU A 56 5.08 18.78 -2.52
N TYR A 57 6.04 19.38 -3.23
CA TYR A 57 6.40 20.77 -3.02
C TYR A 57 5.21 21.72 -3.20
N GLU A 58 4.46 21.59 -4.29
CA GLU A 58 3.25 22.39 -4.56
C GLU A 58 2.21 22.22 -3.46
N ALA A 59 1.97 20.97 -3.02
CA ALA A 59 1.02 20.68 -1.95
C ALA A 59 1.45 21.32 -0.61
N ILE A 60 2.75 21.28 -0.28
CA ILE A 60 3.31 21.92 0.91
C ILE A 60 3.15 23.43 0.82
N GLN A 61 3.54 24.07 -0.29
CA GLN A 61 3.43 25.52 -0.45
C GLN A 61 1.97 25.98 -0.36
N LYS A 62 1.05 25.22 -0.93
CA LYS A 62 -0.38 25.49 -0.79
C LYS A 62 -0.83 25.45 0.68
N ARG A 63 -0.35 24.52 1.49
CA ARG A 63 -0.67 24.47 2.92
C ARG A 63 -0.08 25.65 3.66
N LYS A 64 1.20 25.94 3.47
CA LYS A 64 1.88 27.06 4.11
C LYS A 64 1.24 28.40 3.75
N SER A 65 0.85 28.61 2.50
CA SER A 65 0.20 29.86 2.07
C SER A 65 -1.19 30.05 2.70
N LEU A 66 -1.93 28.97 2.93
CA LEU A 66 -3.24 29.03 3.58
C LEU A 66 -3.17 29.30 5.09
N THR A 67 -2.14 28.81 5.75
CA THR A 67 -2.03 28.89 7.22
C THR A 67 -1.11 30.01 7.70
N GLY A 68 -0.13 30.42 6.88
CA GLY A 68 0.94 31.34 7.26
C GLY A 68 1.87 30.78 8.37
N LYS A 69 1.85 29.46 8.62
CA LYS A 69 2.53 28.80 9.74
C LYS A 69 3.31 27.58 9.25
N PRO A 70 4.26 27.05 10.05
CA PRO A 70 4.84 25.73 9.83
C PRO A 70 3.78 24.65 9.73
N LEU A 71 4.12 23.51 9.12
CA LEU A 71 3.21 22.38 8.96
C LEU A 71 2.77 21.84 10.33
N SER A 72 1.48 21.72 10.51
CA SER A 72 0.87 21.06 11.68
C SER A 72 0.62 19.59 11.40
N LEU A 73 0.37 18.76 12.43
CA LEU A 73 -0.09 17.37 12.27
C LEU A 73 -1.29 17.27 11.31
N GLY A 74 -2.23 18.22 11.39
CA GLY A 74 -3.38 18.23 10.48
C GLY A 74 -3.00 18.47 9.02
N ASP A 75 -1.95 19.26 8.75
CA ASP A 75 -1.44 19.48 7.39
C ASP A 75 -0.70 18.23 6.87
N VAL A 76 0.09 17.58 7.73
CA VAL A 76 0.76 16.31 7.42
C VAL A 76 -0.28 15.24 7.06
N ILE A 77 -1.34 15.07 7.87
CA ILE A 77 -2.44 14.15 7.57
C ILE A 77 -3.10 14.45 6.22
N ARG A 78 -3.29 15.70 5.86
CA ARG A 78 -3.84 16.07 4.54
C ARG A 78 -2.93 15.66 3.39
N LEU A 79 -1.61 15.81 3.57
CA LEU A 79 -0.62 15.36 2.59
C LEU A 79 -0.63 13.83 2.47
N GLU A 80 -0.67 13.11 3.59
CA GLU A 80 -0.77 11.66 3.62
C GLU A 80 -2.01 11.14 2.88
N GLN A 81 -3.15 11.72 3.13
CA GLN A 81 -4.40 11.36 2.46
C GLN A 81 -4.36 11.69 0.96
N HIS A 82 -3.75 12.82 0.59
CA HIS A 82 -3.61 13.23 -0.81
C HIS A 82 -2.72 12.26 -1.60
N PHE A 83 -1.59 11.85 -1.03
CA PHE A 83 -0.63 10.97 -1.68
C PHE A 83 -0.87 9.48 -1.39
N GLY A 84 -1.73 9.15 -0.44
CA GLY A 84 -1.98 7.77 -0.04
C GLY A 84 -0.79 7.09 0.63
N ILE A 85 0.12 7.84 1.23
CA ILE A 85 1.34 7.37 1.87
C ILE A 85 1.15 7.20 3.38
N SER A 86 1.89 6.28 4.01
CA SER A 86 1.83 6.07 5.46
C SER A 86 2.41 7.26 6.22
N HIS A 87 1.93 7.47 7.45
CA HIS A 87 2.41 8.55 8.33
C HIS A 87 3.93 8.56 8.48
N GLN A 88 4.52 7.42 8.82
CA GLN A 88 5.98 7.29 8.97
C GLN A 88 6.73 7.69 7.69
N ALA A 89 6.28 7.21 6.53
CA ALA A 89 6.93 7.52 5.27
C ALA A 89 6.78 9.01 4.90
N MET A 90 5.65 9.64 5.22
CA MET A 90 5.46 11.08 5.01
C MET A 90 6.37 11.90 5.93
N LEU A 91 6.49 11.56 7.20
CA LEU A 91 7.39 12.26 8.12
C LEU A 91 8.85 12.17 7.65
N VAL A 92 9.32 10.98 7.24
CA VAL A 92 10.66 10.82 6.67
C VAL A 92 10.82 11.73 5.45
N ARG A 93 9.85 11.71 4.54
CA ARG A 93 9.89 12.50 3.32
C ARG A 93 9.94 14.00 3.58
N LEU A 94 9.12 14.50 4.51
CA LEU A 94 9.11 15.92 4.90
C LEU A 94 10.40 16.34 5.61
N SER A 95 11.00 15.45 6.38
CA SER A 95 12.31 15.68 7.01
C SER A 95 13.44 15.76 5.99
N GLU A 96 13.45 14.87 4.99
CA GLU A 96 14.43 14.92 3.88
C GLU A 96 14.34 16.24 3.11
N GLU A 97 13.12 16.76 2.90
CA GLU A 97 12.89 18.07 2.25
C GLU A 97 13.12 19.25 3.20
N LYS A 98 13.49 19.00 4.48
CA LYS A 98 13.72 20.02 5.52
C LYS A 98 12.48 20.88 5.81
N GLU A 99 11.32 20.29 5.66
CA GLU A 99 10.03 20.96 5.89
C GLU A 99 9.55 20.83 7.34
N ILE A 100 10.07 19.83 8.07
CA ILE A 100 9.84 19.58 9.50
C ILE A 100 11.17 19.26 10.20
N SER A 101 11.26 19.59 11.48
CA SER A 101 12.42 19.27 12.34
C SER A 101 12.28 17.91 13.03
N ALA A 102 13.33 17.45 13.71
CA ALA A 102 13.28 16.23 14.51
C ALA A 102 12.29 16.36 15.68
N GLU A 103 12.23 17.53 16.31
CA GLU A 103 11.28 17.83 17.39
C GLU A 103 9.82 17.80 16.88
N ASP A 104 9.58 18.29 15.66
CA ASP A 104 8.27 18.21 15.02
C ASP A 104 7.87 16.75 14.79
N ILE A 105 8.79 15.89 14.31
CA ILE A 105 8.55 14.47 14.11
C ILE A 105 8.10 13.82 15.41
N ASP A 106 8.84 14.03 16.50
CA ASP A 106 8.52 13.44 17.80
C ASP A 106 7.14 13.89 18.30
N SER A 107 6.80 15.16 18.13
CA SER A 107 5.50 15.72 18.53
C SER A 107 4.33 15.16 17.70
N MET A 108 4.57 14.74 16.46
CA MET A 108 3.55 14.29 15.52
C MET A 108 3.34 12.77 15.53
N GLN A 109 4.13 11.98 16.26
CA GLN A 109 4.03 10.51 16.28
C GLN A 109 2.76 9.94 16.92
N SER A 110 1.98 10.73 17.61
CA SER A 110 0.80 10.26 18.34
C SER A 110 -0.50 10.96 17.89
N GLY A 111 -1.62 10.29 18.13
CA GLY A 111 -2.94 10.88 17.90
C GLY A 111 -3.38 10.94 16.43
N ILE A 112 -2.67 10.30 15.50
CA ILE A 112 -2.87 10.37 14.05
C ILE A 112 -4.29 9.95 13.65
N ILE A 113 -4.75 8.79 14.14
CA ILE A 113 -6.08 8.25 13.80
C ILE A 113 -7.20 9.19 14.25
N SER A 114 -7.09 9.69 15.49
CA SER A 114 -8.06 10.63 16.04
C SER A 114 -8.06 11.98 15.30
N ALA A 115 -6.87 12.46 14.91
CA ALA A 115 -6.74 13.69 14.15
C ALA A 115 -7.29 13.52 12.72
N ALA A 116 -7.03 12.40 12.05
CA ALA A 116 -7.58 12.10 10.73
C ALA A 116 -9.11 12.04 10.78
N ALA A 117 -9.68 11.33 11.77
CA ALA A 117 -11.14 11.25 11.95
C ALA A 117 -11.77 12.62 12.19
N ARG A 118 -11.15 13.48 13.01
CA ARG A 118 -11.64 14.86 13.25
C ARG A 118 -11.60 15.73 11.99
N LEU A 119 -10.68 15.45 11.08
CA LEU A 119 -10.58 16.11 9.78
C LEU A 119 -11.54 15.55 8.73
N GLY A 120 -12.34 14.51 9.08
CA GLY A 120 -13.31 13.87 8.21
C GLY A 120 -12.71 12.87 7.22
N PHE A 121 -11.47 12.42 7.43
CA PHE A 121 -10.82 11.43 6.58
C PHE A 121 -11.13 10.00 7.01
N ASP A 122 -11.14 9.09 6.03
CA ASP A 122 -11.13 7.66 6.28
C ASP A 122 -9.81 7.25 6.97
N VAL A 123 -9.93 6.45 8.03
CA VAL A 123 -8.80 5.99 8.81
C VAL A 123 -8.16 4.71 8.28
N SER A 124 -8.64 4.15 7.18
CA SER A 124 -8.11 2.94 6.52
C SER A 124 -6.63 3.10 6.12
N LEU A 125 -6.19 4.34 5.86
CA LEU A 125 -4.78 4.64 5.59
C LEU A 125 -3.85 4.24 6.75
N TYR A 126 -4.36 4.27 7.99
CA TYR A 126 -3.59 4.06 9.23
C TYR A 126 -3.91 2.76 9.94
N LYS A 127 -5.07 2.17 9.69
CA LYS A 127 -5.52 0.94 10.32
C LYS A 127 -5.31 -0.28 9.41
N PRO A 128 -5.10 -1.47 9.97
CA PRO A 128 -5.16 -2.69 9.20
C PRO A 128 -6.52 -2.83 8.51
N SER A 129 -6.52 -3.42 7.31
CA SER A 129 -7.77 -3.76 6.63
C SER A 129 -8.61 -4.69 7.52
N PRO A 130 -9.94 -4.51 7.56
CA PRO A 130 -10.84 -5.45 8.23
C PRO A 130 -10.70 -6.86 7.63
N ASP A 131 -11.12 -7.89 8.37
CA ASP A 131 -10.90 -9.28 7.99
C ASP A 131 -11.59 -9.64 6.67
N ASP A 132 -12.77 -9.10 6.43
CA ASP A 132 -13.54 -9.21 5.17
C ASP A 132 -12.86 -8.59 3.95
N LYS A 133 -11.83 -7.74 4.16
CA LYS A 133 -11.05 -7.08 3.11
C LYS A 133 -9.59 -7.47 3.09
N LYS A 134 -9.19 -8.47 3.88
CA LYS A 134 -7.78 -8.91 3.92
C LYS A 134 -7.35 -9.63 2.66
N ILE A 135 -8.28 -10.33 2.03
CA ILE A 135 -8.07 -11.10 0.83
C ILE A 135 -8.94 -10.47 -0.25
N GLN A 136 -8.33 -9.79 -1.20
CA GLN A 136 -9.04 -9.15 -2.29
C GLN A 136 -8.27 -9.40 -3.57
N VAL A 137 -8.87 -10.16 -4.47
CA VAL A 137 -8.30 -10.45 -5.78
C VAL A 137 -8.90 -9.52 -6.81
N LEU A 138 -8.05 -8.96 -7.64
CA LEU A 138 -8.50 -8.14 -8.77
C LEU A 138 -9.06 -9.07 -9.85
N GLY A 139 -10.28 -8.79 -10.31
CA GLY A 139 -10.96 -9.58 -11.34
C GLY A 139 -10.15 -9.74 -12.63
N HIS A 140 -9.22 -8.83 -12.92
CA HIS A 140 -8.29 -8.94 -14.04
C HIS A 140 -7.39 -10.19 -13.95
N TYR A 141 -6.90 -10.57 -12.77
CA TYR A 141 -6.08 -11.77 -12.59
C TYR A 141 -6.87 -13.04 -12.97
N ILE A 142 -8.09 -13.15 -12.47
CA ILE A 142 -8.98 -14.29 -12.76
C ILE A 142 -9.30 -14.34 -14.25
N CYS A 143 -9.64 -13.20 -14.85
CA CYS A 143 -9.92 -13.10 -16.28
C CYS A 143 -8.72 -13.52 -17.15
N GLN A 144 -7.49 -13.18 -16.75
CA GLN A 144 -6.29 -13.64 -17.48
C GLN A 144 -6.07 -15.13 -17.33
N ALA A 145 -6.27 -15.71 -16.15
CA ALA A 145 -6.18 -17.15 -15.94
C ALA A 145 -7.21 -17.90 -16.80
N ASP A 146 -8.43 -17.39 -16.89
CA ASP A 146 -9.53 -17.91 -17.70
C ASP A 146 -9.18 -17.86 -19.19
N ASN A 147 -8.66 -16.74 -19.68
CA ASN A 147 -8.20 -16.59 -21.06
C ASN A 147 -7.09 -17.57 -21.43
N LEU A 148 -6.14 -17.83 -20.51
CA LEU A 148 -5.08 -18.80 -20.72
C LEU A 148 -5.61 -20.24 -20.81
N LEU A 149 -6.61 -20.58 -19.99
CA LEU A 149 -7.29 -21.88 -20.06
C LEU A 149 -8.06 -22.04 -21.37
N GLN A 150 -8.86 -21.03 -21.75
CA GLN A 150 -9.65 -21.05 -23.00
C GLN A 150 -8.78 -21.10 -24.25
N ALA A 151 -7.57 -20.56 -24.18
CA ALA A 151 -6.58 -20.61 -25.26
C ALA A 151 -5.74 -21.90 -25.26
N ASP A 152 -6.05 -22.89 -24.41
CA ASP A 152 -5.28 -24.13 -24.23
C ASP A 152 -3.78 -23.91 -23.89
N ILE A 153 -3.43 -22.76 -23.31
CA ILE A 153 -2.05 -22.43 -22.92
C ILE A 153 -1.70 -23.09 -21.58
N ILE A 154 -2.67 -23.23 -20.69
CA ILE A 154 -2.51 -23.88 -19.39
C ILE A 154 -3.51 -25.04 -19.24
N SER A 155 -3.15 -26.03 -18.42
CA SER A 155 -4.06 -27.10 -18.05
C SER A 155 -5.11 -26.65 -17.02
N ILE A 156 -6.20 -27.41 -16.89
CA ILE A 156 -7.22 -27.20 -15.85
C ILE A 156 -6.56 -27.18 -14.46
N GLY A 157 -5.68 -28.16 -14.16
CA GLY A 157 -4.99 -28.19 -12.85
C GLY A 157 -4.13 -26.95 -12.59
N LYS A 158 -3.50 -26.36 -13.63
CA LYS A 158 -2.77 -25.10 -13.47
C LYS A 158 -3.71 -23.91 -13.28
N TYR A 159 -4.85 -23.92 -13.93
CA TYR A 159 -5.90 -22.93 -13.71
C TYR A 159 -6.42 -22.97 -12.27
N GLU A 160 -6.75 -24.16 -11.76
CA GLU A 160 -7.19 -24.36 -10.37
C GLU A 160 -6.12 -23.89 -9.36
N GLU A 161 -4.84 -24.21 -9.60
CA GLU A 161 -3.72 -23.71 -8.80
C GLU A 161 -3.68 -22.18 -8.76
N LEU A 162 -3.82 -21.52 -9.92
CA LEU A 162 -3.86 -20.05 -10.00
C LEU A 162 -5.05 -19.45 -9.25
N LEU A 163 -6.20 -20.11 -9.28
CA LEU A 163 -7.38 -19.68 -8.52
C LEU A 163 -7.18 -19.85 -7.01
N LEU A 164 -6.58 -20.95 -6.56
CA LEU A 164 -6.26 -21.18 -5.15
C LEU A 164 -5.22 -20.17 -4.64
N ASP A 165 -4.20 -19.87 -5.44
CA ASP A 165 -3.22 -18.81 -5.12
C ASP A 165 -3.87 -17.43 -5.04
N ALA A 166 -4.96 -17.24 -5.77
CA ALA A 166 -5.81 -16.06 -5.73
C ALA A 166 -6.88 -16.11 -4.63
N PHE A 167 -6.84 -17.08 -3.73
CA PHE A 167 -7.84 -17.29 -2.66
C PHE A 167 -9.29 -17.40 -3.18
N ARG A 168 -9.44 -18.03 -4.34
CA ARG A 168 -10.73 -18.29 -4.99
C ARG A 168 -11.05 -19.78 -4.98
N ASP A 169 -10.96 -20.36 -3.79
CA ASP A 169 -11.38 -21.71 -3.48
C ASP A 169 -12.88 -21.95 -3.73
N ASP A 170 -13.69 -20.90 -3.60
CA ASP A 170 -15.10 -20.85 -3.98
C ASP A 170 -15.33 -21.29 -5.45
N ILE A 171 -14.47 -20.86 -6.37
CA ILE A 171 -14.58 -21.24 -7.80
C ILE A 171 -14.11 -22.67 -8.04
N VAL A 172 -13.07 -23.13 -7.32
CA VAL A 172 -12.48 -24.46 -7.52
C VAL A 172 -13.34 -25.56 -6.91
N PHE A 173 -13.85 -25.34 -5.70
CA PHE A 173 -14.60 -26.36 -4.95
C PHE A 173 -16.11 -26.14 -4.96
N GLY A 174 -16.58 -25.00 -5.49
CA GLY A 174 -17.95 -24.51 -5.36
C GLY A 174 -18.20 -23.91 -3.98
N ASP A 175 -19.18 -23.00 -3.90
CA ASP A 175 -19.70 -22.58 -2.61
C ASP A 175 -20.34 -23.82 -1.96
N GLU A 176 -19.97 -24.13 -0.70
CA GLU A 176 -20.79 -25.01 0.11
C GLU A 176 -22.16 -24.31 0.21
N GLU A 177 -23.12 -24.71 -0.64
CA GLU A 177 -24.48 -24.24 -0.50
C GLU A 177 -24.87 -24.53 0.96
N GLU A 178 -25.00 -23.48 1.76
CA GLU A 178 -25.76 -23.56 2.99
C GLU A 178 -27.12 -24.15 2.58
N GLY A 179 -27.30 -25.41 2.90
CA GLY A 179 -28.57 -26.10 2.71
C GLY A 179 -29.66 -25.33 3.47
N GLY A 180 -30.15 -24.27 2.83
CA GLY A 180 -31.29 -23.49 3.28
C GLY A 180 -32.54 -24.29 3.02
N ASP A 181 -33.12 -24.78 4.11
CA ASP A 181 -34.44 -25.38 4.17
C ASP A 181 -35.41 -24.64 3.28
N ALA A 182 -35.88 -25.29 2.26
CA ALA A 182 -37.12 -24.93 1.58
C ALA A 182 -38.23 -25.03 2.62
N ILE A 183 -38.65 -23.90 3.13
CA ILE A 183 -39.91 -23.82 3.88
C ILE A 183 -41.02 -23.57 2.87
N ASP A 184 -41.95 -24.57 2.83
CA ASP A 184 -43.25 -24.51 2.17
C ASP A 184 -44.08 -23.26 2.55
#